data_3f634ba416b07750226dc35bcd4c5955
#
_entry.id   3f634ba416b07750226dc35bcd4c5955
#
_cell.length_a   1.000
_cell.length_b   1.000
_cell.length_c   1.000
_cell.angle_alpha   90.00
_cell.angle_beta   90.00
_cell.angle_gamma   90.00
#
_symmetry.space_group_name_H-M   'P 1'
#
loop_
_entity.id
_entity.type
_entity.pdbx_description
1 polymer ?
#
loop_
_entity_poly.entity_id
_entity_poly.type
_entity_poly.pdbx_seq_one_letter_code
_entity_poly.pdbx_strand_id
1 'polypeptide(L)'
;MEIREIKFTKEFLDFITSLNPKVREKYMYVMQIMSTEYLVNEKFVKKLQNSSFYEMRVSVSSNEYRSIIFAIDADSFIQSKKVLMLNSFLKKDTKQYRAELRRAETIYNAWRKEYEED
;
A
#
# COMPACT_ATOMS: atom_id res chain seq x y z
N MET A 1 17.35 10.49 2.61
CA MET A 1 16.45 11.44 3.26
C MET A 1 15.01 11.03 3.01
N GLU A 2 14.22 10.92 4.05
CA GLU A 2 12.82 10.54 3.94
C GLU A 2 11.97 11.73 3.48
N ILE A 3 11.23 11.56 2.39
CA ILE A 3 10.31 12.58 1.88
C ILE A 3 8.84 12.21 2.10
N ARG A 4 8.55 10.91 2.37
CA ARG A 4 7.21 10.45 2.72
C ARG A 4 7.26 9.59 3.96
N GLU A 5 6.37 9.89 4.89
CA GLU A 5 6.14 9.07 6.07
C GLU A 5 5.14 7.98 5.70
N ILE A 6 5.47 6.73 5.97
CA ILE A 6 4.60 5.59 5.67
C ILE A 6 3.95 5.14 6.97
N LYS A 7 2.61 5.17 6.98
CA LYS A 7 1.80 4.71 8.11
C LYS A 7 1.20 3.35 7.78
N PHE A 8 0.91 2.58 8.80
CA PHE A 8 0.45 1.20 8.65
C PHE A 8 -0.84 0.96 9.40
N THR A 9 -1.77 0.21 8.78
CA THR A 9 -2.91 -0.33 9.50
C THR A 9 -2.49 -1.61 10.20
N LYS A 10 -3.30 -2.06 11.14
CA LYS A 10 -3.09 -3.35 11.80
C LYS A 10 -3.13 -4.49 10.77
N GLU A 11 -4.05 -4.41 9.81
CA GLU A 11 -4.19 -5.41 8.75
C GLU A 11 -2.91 -5.55 7.93
N PHE A 12 -2.29 -4.44 7.57
CA PHE A 12 -1.05 -4.46 6.82
C PHE A 12 0.08 -5.07 7.65
N LEU A 13 0.21 -4.66 8.91
CA LEU A 13 1.24 -5.18 9.79
C LEU A 13 1.09 -6.68 10.03
N ASP A 14 -0.14 -7.15 10.23
CA ASP A 14 -0.42 -8.57 10.41
C ASP A 14 0.02 -9.37 9.18
N PHE A 15 -0.25 -8.84 7.99
CA PHE A 15 0.17 -9.51 6.75
C PHE A 15 1.70 -9.57 6.65
N ILE A 16 2.39 -8.45 6.87
CA ILE A 16 3.85 -8.39 6.75
C ILE A 16 4.53 -9.35 7.74
N THR A 17 4.04 -9.42 8.96
CA THR A 17 4.63 -10.31 9.96
C THR A 17 4.43 -11.78 9.63
N SER A 18 3.45 -12.11 8.78
CA SER A 18 3.20 -13.50 8.34
C SER A 18 4.11 -13.92 7.18
N LEU A 19 4.80 -12.98 6.54
CA LEU A 19 5.63 -13.28 5.37
C LEU A 19 6.96 -13.90 5.77
N ASN A 20 7.52 -14.74 4.87
CA ASN A 20 8.86 -15.25 5.10
C ASN A 20 9.87 -14.09 4.95
N PRO A 21 11.08 -14.24 5.53
CA PRO A 21 12.06 -13.15 5.55
C PRO A 21 12.42 -12.59 4.17
N LYS A 22 12.53 -13.44 3.16
CA LYS A 22 12.90 -13.00 1.80
C LYS A 22 11.85 -12.07 1.21
N VAL A 23 10.57 -12.40 1.36
CA VAL A 23 9.47 -11.58 0.85
C VAL A 23 9.37 -10.29 1.65
N ARG A 24 9.48 -10.38 2.97
CA ARG A 24 9.44 -9.21 3.85
C ARG A 24 10.55 -8.21 3.50
N GLU A 25 11.74 -8.71 3.23
CA GLU A 25 12.88 -7.91 2.82
C GLU A 25 12.58 -7.10 1.55
N LYS A 26 11.91 -7.75 0.58
CA LYS A 26 11.52 -7.08 -0.66
C LYS A 26 10.47 -5.99 -0.41
N TYR A 27 9.51 -6.25 0.48
CA TYR A 27 8.55 -5.22 0.90
C TYR A 27 9.26 -4.01 1.49
N MET A 28 10.23 -4.25 2.38
CA MET A 28 11.00 -3.16 3.00
C MET A 28 11.77 -2.36 1.95
N TYR A 29 12.34 -3.05 0.95
CA TYR A 29 13.05 -2.39 -0.13
C TYR A 29 12.13 -1.45 -0.92
N VAL A 30 10.94 -1.93 -1.32
CA VAL A 30 10.01 -1.11 -2.08
C VAL A 30 9.48 0.06 -1.24
N MET A 31 9.19 -0.18 0.04
CA MET A 31 8.75 0.90 0.93
C MET A 31 9.84 1.94 1.14
N GLN A 32 11.10 1.54 1.15
CA GLN A 32 12.22 2.47 1.22
C GLN A 32 12.25 3.37 -0.01
N ILE A 33 12.02 2.80 -1.20
CA ILE A 33 11.91 3.57 -2.43
C ILE A 33 10.77 4.59 -2.32
N MET A 34 9.60 4.15 -1.85
CA MET A 34 8.44 5.03 -1.68
C MET A 34 8.73 6.19 -0.73
N SER A 35 9.50 5.95 0.31
CA SER A 35 9.77 6.99 1.32
C SER A 35 10.87 7.96 0.90
N THR A 36 11.77 7.58 0.00
CA THR A 36 12.95 8.39 -0.33
C THR A 36 12.95 8.98 -1.74
N GLU A 37 12.20 8.40 -2.68
CA GLU A 37 12.19 8.86 -4.07
C GLU A 37 10.97 9.73 -4.34
N TYR A 38 11.19 10.89 -4.96
CA TYR A 38 10.08 11.77 -5.34
C TYR A 38 9.21 11.13 -6.42
N LEU A 39 9.84 10.69 -7.51
CA LEU A 39 9.15 9.97 -8.58
C LEU A 39 9.40 8.48 -8.42
N VAL A 40 8.34 7.72 -8.21
CA VAL A 40 8.42 6.28 -8.03
C VAL A 40 7.92 5.59 -9.28
N ASN A 41 8.73 4.67 -9.82
CA ASN A 41 8.40 3.92 -11.03
C ASN A 41 7.10 3.13 -10.84
N GLU A 42 6.27 3.06 -11.90
CA GLU A 42 5.00 2.34 -11.86
C GLU A 42 5.14 0.84 -11.60
N LYS A 43 6.32 0.28 -11.77
CA LYS A 43 6.52 -1.12 -11.38
C LYS A 43 6.45 -1.31 -9.87
N PHE A 44 6.58 -0.22 -9.10
CA PHE A 44 6.48 -0.26 -7.64
C PHE A 44 5.20 0.35 -7.11
N VAL A 45 4.73 1.48 -7.69
CA VAL A 45 3.51 2.15 -7.24
C VAL A 45 2.73 2.62 -8.47
N LYS A 46 1.48 2.17 -8.56
CA LYS A 46 0.63 2.51 -9.70
C LYS A 46 -0.75 2.99 -9.21
N LYS A 47 -1.28 4.02 -9.87
CA LYS A 47 -2.63 4.53 -9.60
C LYS A 47 -3.67 3.51 -10.05
N LEU A 48 -4.66 3.26 -9.21
CA LEU A 48 -5.80 2.41 -9.57
C LEU A 48 -6.87 3.25 -10.27
N GLN A 49 -7.39 2.72 -11.39
CA GLN A 49 -8.41 3.42 -12.17
C GLN A 49 -9.72 3.54 -11.38
N ASN A 50 -10.38 4.69 -11.55
CA ASN A 50 -11.67 4.98 -10.91
C ASN A 50 -11.62 4.84 -9.37
N SER A 51 -10.49 5.19 -8.79
CA SER A 51 -10.26 5.05 -7.35
C SER A 51 -9.32 6.14 -6.87
N SER A 52 -9.40 6.48 -5.59
CA SER A 52 -8.43 7.37 -4.94
C SER A 52 -7.23 6.58 -4.42
N PHE A 53 -7.23 5.27 -4.61
CA PHE A 53 -6.15 4.41 -4.12
C PHE A 53 -5.06 4.20 -5.15
N TYR A 54 -3.90 3.81 -4.64
CA TYR A 54 -2.75 3.35 -5.43
C TYR A 54 -2.44 1.92 -5.00
N GLU A 55 -1.66 1.21 -5.79
CA GLU A 55 -1.17 -0.10 -5.39
C GLU A 55 0.35 -0.11 -5.36
N MET A 56 0.90 -0.65 -4.28
CA MET A 56 2.32 -0.98 -4.20
C MET A 56 2.50 -2.39 -4.74
N ARG A 57 3.53 -2.60 -5.55
CA ARG A 57 3.80 -3.86 -6.23
C ARG A 57 5.11 -4.46 -5.76
N VAL A 58 5.06 -5.71 -5.35
CA VAL A 58 6.24 -6.46 -4.93
C VAL A 58 6.25 -7.80 -5.65
N SER A 59 7.34 -8.09 -6.35
CA SER A 59 7.52 -9.36 -7.08
C SER A 59 8.66 -10.13 -6.44
N VAL A 60 8.40 -11.38 -6.07
CA VAL A 60 9.42 -12.27 -5.51
C VAL A 60 9.25 -13.64 -6.17
N SER A 61 10.29 -14.09 -6.88
CA SER A 61 10.25 -15.31 -7.69
C SER A 61 9.11 -15.18 -8.70
N SER A 62 8.15 -16.11 -8.73
CA SER A 62 7.00 -16.02 -9.63
C SER A 62 5.75 -15.45 -8.94
N ASN A 63 5.89 -15.00 -7.71
CA ASN A 63 4.76 -14.48 -6.93
C ASN A 63 4.66 -12.96 -7.02
N GLU A 64 3.43 -12.47 -7.21
CA GLU A 64 3.12 -11.06 -7.27
C GLU A 64 2.31 -10.67 -6.05
N TYR A 65 2.83 -9.71 -5.28
CA TYR A 65 2.14 -9.19 -4.10
C TYR A 65 1.65 -7.78 -4.40
N ARG A 66 0.52 -7.42 -3.83
CA ARG A 66 -0.06 -6.08 -3.97
C ARG A 66 -0.45 -5.54 -2.60
N SER A 67 -0.24 -4.24 -2.41
CA SER A 67 -0.72 -3.53 -1.23
C SER A 67 -1.54 -2.34 -1.70
N ILE A 68 -2.72 -2.16 -1.12
CA ILE A 68 -3.56 -0.99 -1.44
C ILE A 68 -3.13 0.14 -0.52
N ILE A 69 -2.85 1.30 -1.12
CA ILE A 69 -2.33 2.45 -0.37
C ILE A 69 -3.12 3.71 -0.67
N PHE A 70 -3.08 4.66 0.28
CA PHE A 70 -3.81 5.92 0.19
C PHE A 70 -2.87 7.08 0.53
N ALA A 71 -2.88 8.12 -0.31
CA ALA A 71 -2.13 9.36 -0.05
C ALA A 71 -2.98 10.21 0.90
N ILE A 72 -2.52 10.37 2.14
CA ILE A 72 -3.32 10.98 3.21
C ILE A 72 -3.46 12.50 3.03
N ASP A 73 -2.38 13.17 2.68
CA ASP A 73 -2.27 14.63 2.76
C ASP A 73 -2.22 15.33 1.41
N ALA A 74 -2.54 14.64 0.31
CA ALA A 74 -2.51 15.24 -1.02
C ALA A 74 -3.42 14.48 -1.97
N ASP A 75 -3.73 15.09 -3.11
CA ASP A 75 -4.56 14.46 -4.13
C ASP A 75 -3.83 13.38 -4.92
N SER A 76 -2.52 13.37 -4.89
CA SER A 76 -1.72 12.38 -5.61
C SER A 76 -0.59 11.84 -4.74
N PHE A 77 -0.14 10.64 -5.09
CA PHE A 77 0.99 10.01 -4.42
C PHE A 77 2.26 10.86 -4.54
N ILE A 78 2.51 11.41 -5.74
CA ILE A 78 3.72 12.21 -5.98
C ILE A 78 3.80 13.41 -5.03
N GLN A 79 2.67 14.08 -4.81
CA GLN A 79 2.61 15.26 -3.97
C GLN A 79 2.53 14.94 -2.47
N SER A 80 2.23 13.69 -2.13
CA SER A 80 1.99 13.32 -0.74
C SER A 80 3.28 13.25 0.07
N LYS A 81 3.14 13.56 1.36
CA LYS A 81 4.19 13.40 2.37
C LYS A 81 3.82 12.35 3.39
N LYS A 82 2.58 11.87 3.34
CA LYS A 82 2.07 10.83 4.25
C LYS A 82 1.26 9.83 3.44
N VAL A 83 1.62 8.56 3.58
CA VAL A 83 0.98 7.46 2.85
C VAL A 83 0.54 6.40 3.84
N LEU A 84 -0.68 5.88 3.65
CA LEU A 84 -1.24 4.82 4.50
C LEU A 84 -1.27 3.50 3.74
N MET A 85 -0.63 2.47 4.31
CA MET A 85 -0.69 1.11 3.80
C MET A 85 -1.95 0.46 4.39
N LEU A 86 -2.94 0.14 3.55
CA LEU A 86 -4.23 -0.36 4.00
C LEU A 86 -4.23 -1.87 4.23
N ASN A 87 -4.12 -2.64 3.16
CA ASN A 87 -4.05 -4.10 3.23
C ASN A 87 -3.14 -4.63 2.12
N SER A 88 -2.69 -5.85 2.29
CA SER A 88 -1.79 -6.48 1.33
C SER A 88 -2.17 -7.93 1.12
N PHE A 89 -1.81 -8.48 -0.05
CA PHE A 89 -2.22 -9.84 -0.42
C PHE A 89 -1.32 -10.40 -1.52
N LEU A 90 -1.29 -11.72 -1.61
CA LEU A 90 -0.67 -12.42 -2.73
C LEU A 90 -1.71 -12.44 -3.87
N LYS A 91 -1.36 -11.83 -5.01
CA LYS A 91 -2.27 -11.72 -6.14
C LYS A 91 -2.57 -13.08 -6.76
N LYS A 92 -3.84 -13.41 -6.93
CA LYS A 92 -4.29 -14.68 -7.50
C LYS A 92 -5.13 -14.47 -8.76
N ASP A 93 -6.35 -13.94 -8.60
CA ASP A 93 -7.28 -13.74 -9.72
C ASP A 93 -8.06 -12.44 -9.57
N THR A 94 -8.86 -12.11 -10.58
CA THR A 94 -9.63 -10.86 -10.62
C THR A 94 -10.68 -10.80 -9.51
N LYS A 95 -11.31 -11.93 -9.20
CA LYS A 95 -12.34 -11.98 -8.15
C LYS A 95 -11.74 -11.66 -6.78
N GLN A 96 -10.60 -12.26 -6.47
CA GLN A 96 -9.86 -11.99 -5.23
C GLN A 96 -9.45 -10.52 -5.19
N TYR A 97 -8.94 -10.00 -6.30
CA TYR A 97 -8.48 -8.61 -6.38
C TYR A 97 -9.62 -7.64 -6.04
N ARG A 98 -10.81 -7.86 -6.62
CA ARG A 98 -11.98 -7.03 -6.33
C ARG A 98 -12.39 -7.10 -4.85
N ALA A 99 -12.32 -8.29 -4.26
CA ALA A 99 -12.62 -8.47 -2.85
C ALA A 99 -11.62 -7.71 -1.98
N GLU A 100 -10.34 -7.72 -2.35
CA GLU A 100 -9.31 -6.98 -1.61
C GLU A 100 -9.47 -5.46 -1.75
N LEU A 101 -9.94 -4.98 -2.90
CA LEU A 101 -10.25 -3.56 -3.06
C LEU A 101 -11.42 -3.13 -2.15
N ARG A 102 -12.46 -3.96 -2.06
CA ARG A 102 -13.59 -3.68 -1.16
C ARG A 102 -13.13 -3.70 0.30
N ARG A 103 -12.24 -4.63 0.63
CA ARG A 103 -11.66 -4.69 1.97
C ARG A 103 -10.86 -3.42 2.28
N ALA A 104 -10.09 -2.94 1.31
CA ALA A 104 -9.32 -1.70 1.45
C ALA A 104 -10.24 -0.51 1.74
N GLU A 105 -11.39 -0.42 1.05
CA GLU A 105 -12.35 0.65 1.31
C GLU A 105 -12.91 0.57 2.73
N THR A 106 -13.24 -0.62 3.18
CA THR A 106 -13.75 -0.83 4.55
C THR A 106 -12.71 -0.41 5.59
N ILE A 107 -11.46 -0.81 5.37
CA ILE A 107 -10.34 -0.46 6.26
C ILE A 107 -10.12 1.06 6.25
N TYR A 108 -10.12 1.66 5.06
CA TYR A 108 -9.95 3.10 4.91
C TYR A 108 -11.05 3.88 5.64
N ASN A 109 -12.32 3.47 5.46
CA ASN A 109 -13.43 4.15 6.10
C ASN A 109 -13.36 4.07 7.62
N ALA A 110 -12.96 2.92 8.17
CA ALA A 110 -12.77 2.76 9.60
C ALA A 110 -11.63 3.63 10.11
N TRP A 111 -10.50 3.64 9.39
CA TRP A 111 -9.34 4.47 9.74
C TRP A 111 -9.71 5.95 9.72
N ARG A 112 -10.36 6.38 8.64
CA ARG A 112 -10.77 7.77 8.46
C ARG A 112 -11.69 8.23 9.59
N LYS A 113 -12.68 7.41 9.94
CA LYS A 113 -13.62 7.73 11.01
C LYS A 113 -12.90 7.91 12.34
N GLU A 114 -11.94 7.04 12.64
CA GLU A 114 -11.17 7.10 13.88
C GLU A 114 -10.34 8.39 13.96
N TYR A 115 -9.71 8.80 12.86
CA TYR A 115 -8.80 9.94 12.86
C TYR A 115 -9.49 11.28 12.57
N GLU A 116 -10.69 11.30 12.02
CA GLU A 116 -11.42 12.53 11.72
C GLU A 116 -12.37 12.96 12.85
N GLU A 117 -12.70 12.07 13.79
CA GLU A 117 -13.56 12.39 14.91
C GLU A 117 -12.84 13.06 16.08
N ASP A 118 -11.55 13.23 15.97
CA ASP A 118 -10.76 13.94 16.99
C ASP A 118 -10.79 15.49 16.77
#